data_bad7153cf985c340e6bc88d698dd0c57
#
_entry.id   bad7153cf985c340e6bc88d698dd0c57
#
_cell.length_a   1.000
_cell.length_b   1.000
_cell.length_c   1.000
_cell.angle_alpha   90.00
_cell.angle_beta   90.00
_cell.angle_gamma   90.00
#
_symmetry.space_group_name_H-M   'P 1'
#
loop_
_entity.id
_entity.type
_entity.pdbx_description
1 polymer ?
#
loop_
_entity_poly.entity_id
_entity_poly.type
_entity_poly.pdbx_seq_one_letter_code
_entity_poly.pdbx_strand_id
1 'polypeptide(L)'
;MVSAVSDVRYFWHETPVPAGLEVTQVYGWLLCPRTGRVLVQDDDGTFNLPGGTPEEWDADLTATLVREAFEENQVRVGETAYLGYQEVHRPGRAPYAQARMAGVVEAFAERAPDPDGGRVYRRLMTSLEAAPGVLGWGEPAVLQAGAAARVARARWRLPVDSPSEPGYVD
;
A
#
# COMPACT_ATOMS: atom_id res chain seq x y z
N MET A 1 -2.94 18.83 29.82
CA MET A 1 -3.50 18.42 28.52
C MET A 1 -3.31 16.93 28.36
N VAL A 2 -4.36 16.16 28.47
CA VAL A 2 -4.30 14.72 28.19
C VAL A 2 -4.32 14.59 26.68
N SER A 3 -3.22 14.14 26.08
CA SER A 3 -3.20 13.73 24.69
C SER A 3 -4.23 12.62 24.53
N ALA A 4 -5.27 12.84 23.74
CA ALA A 4 -6.22 11.79 23.41
C ALA A 4 -5.43 10.69 22.67
N VAL A 5 -5.16 9.59 23.36
CA VAL A 5 -4.69 8.37 22.72
C VAL A 5 -5.78 8.00 21.72
N SER A 6 -5.43 7.91 20.45
CA SER A 6 -6.35 7.48 19.41
C SER A 6 -6.81 6.06 19.75
N ASP A 7 -8.07 5.90 20.13
CA ASP A 7 -8.69 4.59 20.44
C ASP A 7 -8.93 3.75 19.16
N VAL A 8 -8.21 4.02 18.08
CA VAL A 8 -8.28 3.25 16.85
C VAL A 8 -7.47 1.98 17.02
N ARG A 9 -8.10 0.86 16.74
CA ARG A 9 -7.45 -0.46 16.78
C ARG A 9 -7.43 -1.07 15.39
N TYR A 10 -6.32 -1.74 15.05
CA TYR A 10 -6.07 -2.37 13.77
C TYR A 10 -5.76 -3.84 13.96
N PHE A 11 -6.42 -4.70 13.17
CA PHE A 11 -6.20 -6.14 13.18
C PHE A 11 -5.92 -6.63 11.75
N TRP A 12 -4.79 -7.28 11.56
CA TRP A 12 -4.39 -7.84 10.28
C TRP A 12 -4.95 -9.26 10.07
N HIS A 13 -5.54 -9.50 8.92
CA HIS A 13 -6.09 -10.80 8.51
C HIS A 13 -5.62 -11.17 7.10
N GLU A 14 -5.05 -12.37 6.96
CA GLU A 14 -4.64 -12.92 5.65
C GLU A 14 -5.74 -13.80 5.05
N THR A 15 -6.98 -13.37 5.11
CA THR A 15 -8.18 -14.06 4.64
C THR A 15 -9.00 -13.12 3.75
N PRO A 16 -9.96 -13.64 2.95
CA PRO A 16 -10.91 -12.77 2.26
C PRO A 16 -11.66 -11.85 3.22
N VAL A 17 -12.02 -10.67 2.74
CA VAL A 17 -12.83 -9.74 3.54
C VAL A 17 -14.22 -10.36 3.75
N PRO A 18 -14.68 -10.47 5.01
CA PRO A 18 -16.04 -10.94 5.29
C PRO A 18 -17.10 -10.06 4.63
N ALA A 19 -18.20 -10.66 4.17
CA ALA A 19 -19.28 -9.95 3.49
C ALA A 19 -19.91 -8.82 4.32
N GLY A 20 -19.83 -8.88 5.65
CA GLY A 20 -20.35 -7.86 6.55
C GLY A 20 -19.41 -6.67 6.79
N LEU A 21 -18.19 -6.68 6.25
CA LEU A 21 -17.25 -5.58 6.37
C LEU A 21 -17.17 -4.79 5.06
N GLU A 22 -17.44 -3.49 5.14
CA GLU A 22 -17.24 -2.58 4.02
C GLU A 22 -15.74 -2.38 3.76
N VAL A 23 -15.31 -2.51 2.51
CA VAL A 23 -13.96 -2.14 2.11
C VAL A 23 -13.95 -0.66 1.77
N THR A 24 -13.33 0.14 2.62
CA THR A 24 -13.28 1.59 2.47
C THR A 24 -12.05 2.08 1.71
N GLN A 25 -10.97 1.31 1.70
CA GLN A 25 -9.71 1.67 1.04
C GLN A 25 -8.98 0.42 0.56
N VAL A 26 -8.17 0.61 -0.49
CA VAL A 26 -7.26 -0.40 -1.03
C VAL A 26 -5.88 0.21 -1.13
N TYR A 27 -4.87 -0.44 -0.56
CA TYR A 27 -3.48 -0.02 -0.63
C TYR A 27 -2.60 -1.12 -1.21
N GLY A 28 -1.54 -0.73 -1.90
CA GLY A 28 -0.64 -1.65 -2.58
C GLY A 28 0.82 -1.59 -2.14
N TRP A 29 1.38 -2.76 -1.86
CA TRP A 29 2.81 -3.01 -1.76
C TRP A 29 3.34 -3.22 -3.19
N LEU A 30 3.75 -2.12 -3.84
CA LEU A 30 4.14 -2.11 -5.25
C LEU A 30 5.65 -2.30 -5.39
N LEU A 31 6.06 -3.36 -6.07
CA LEU A 31 7.43 -3.87 -6.08
C LEU A 31 8.09 -3.68 -7.45
N CYS A 32 9.29 -3.13 -7.44
CA CYS A 32 10.14 -3.08 -8.63
C CYS A 32 10.66 -4.49 -8.96
N PRO A 33 10.42 -5.00 -10.18
CA PRO A 33 10.82 -6.37 -10.52
C PRO A 33 12.33 -6.56 -10.60
N ARG A 34 13.10 -5.50 -10.83
CA ARG A 34 14.57 -5.59 -10.93
C ARG A 34 15.26 -5.53 -9.58
N THR A 35 14.73 -4.75 -8.64
CA THR A 35 15.40 -4.48 -7.36
C THR A 35 14.71 -5.13 -6.17
N GLY A 36 13.45 -5.52 -6.29
CA GLY A 36 12.63 -5.99 -5.17
C GLY A 36 12.24 -4.90 -4.18
N ARG A 37 12.57 -3.63 -4.47
CA ARG A 37 12.19 -2.51 -3.61
C ARG A 37 10.70 -2.21 -3.75
N VAL A 38 10.11 -1.74 -2.67
CA VAL A 38 8.71 -1.30 -2.61
C VAL A 38 8.59 0.21 -2.70
N LEU A 39 7.54 0.66 -3.40
CA LEU A 39 7.20 2.07 -3.50
C LEU A 39 6.49 2.56 -2.23
N VAL A 40 7.05 3.57 -1.62
CA VAL A 40 6.43 4.32 -0.52
C VAL A 40 6.22 5.76 -0.98
N GLN A 41 4.99 6.23 -0.83
CA GLN A 41 4.61 7.60 -1.14
C GLN A 41 5.12 8.53 -0.04
N ASP A 42 5.84 9.58 -0.40
CA ASP A 42 6.33 10.60 0.52
C ASP A 42 5.62 11.93 0.25
N ASP A 43 4.84 12.38 1.24
CA ASP A 43 4.16 13.66 1.27
C ASP A 43 4.82 14.55 2.34
N ASP A 44 5.93 15.18 1.98
CA ASP A 44 6.72 16.04 2.86
C ASP A 44 7.05 15.39 4.22
N GLY A 45 7.47 14.13 4.18
CA GLY A 45 7.84 13.36 5.37
C GLY A 45 6.70 12.59 6.03
N THR A 46 5.49 12.66 5.49
CA THR A 46 4.39 11.76 5.83
C THR A 46 4.33 10.63 4.81
N PHE A 47 4.55 9.42 5.26
CA PHE A 47 4.70 8.26 4.38
C PHE A 47 3.43 7.39 4.34
N ASN A 48 3.09 6.91 3.15
CA ASN A 48 1.96 6.03 2.94
C ASN A 48 2.26 5.04 1.79
N LEU A 49 1.45 4.01 1.66
CA LEU A 49 1.39 3.18 0.46
C LEU A 49 0.46 3.83 -0.57
N PRO A 50 0.72 3.64 -1.87
CA PRO A 50 -0.25 4.04 -2.90
C PRO A 50 -1.58 3.32 -2.72
N GLY A 51 -2.65 4.05 -2.91
CA GLY A 51 -4.00 3.49 -2.81
C GLY A 51 -5.05 4.53 -2.46
N GLY A 52 -6.27 4.10 -2.36
CA GLY A 52 -7.39 4.97 -2.04
C GLY A 52 -8.73 4.28 -1.99
N THR A 53 -9.78 5.05 -2.19
CA THR A 53 -11.17 4.63 -2.03
C THR A 53 -11.70 3.97 -3.30
N PRO A 54 -12.32 2.76 -3.19
CA PRO A 54 -13.04 2.19 -4.31
C PRO A 54 -14.15 3.10 -4.81
N GLU A 55 -14.27 3.23 -6.13
CA GLU A 55 -15.32 3.97 -6.80
C GLU A 55 -16.31 3.02 -7.46
N GLU A 56 -17.52 3.50 -7.72
CA GLU A 56 -18.60 2.67 -8.32
C GLU A 56 -18.24 2.08 -9.68
N TRP A 57 -17.38 2.76 -10.43
CA TRP A 57 -16.92 2.30 -11.75
C TRP A 57 -15.70 1.38 -11.70
N ASP A 58 -15.07 1.20 -10.53
CA ASP A 58 -13.98 0.24 -10.39
C ASP A 58 -14.55 -1.19 -10.43
N ALA A 59 -14.05 -2.01 -11.36
CA ALA A 59 -14.57 -3.37 -11.55
C ALA A 59 -14.30 -4.28 -10.33
N ASP A 60 -13.17 -4.05 -9.64
CA ASP A 60 -12.72 -4.81 -8.48
C ASP A 60 -11.66 -4.03 -7.69
N LEU A 61 -11.11 -4.64 -6.64
CA LEU A 61 -10.06 -4.03 -5.82
C LEU A 61 -8.77 -3.77 -6.61
N THR A 62 -8.45 -4.63 -7.57
CA THR A 62 -7.31 -4.41 -8.48
C THR A 62 -7.49 -3.13 -9.29
N ALA A 63 -8.67 -2.92 -9.85
CA ALA A 63 -8.97 -1.70 -10.62
C ALA A 63 -8.82 -0.44 -9.77
N THR A 64 -9.28 -0.47 -8.52
CA THR A 64 -9.08 0.63 -7.57
C THR A 64 -7.60 0.91 -7.37
N LEU A 65 -6.81 -0.11 -7.07
CA LEU A 65 -5.38 0.05 -6.83
C LEU A 65 -4.65 0.61 -8.07
N VAL A 66 -4.93 0.06 -9.25
CA VAL A 66 -4.31 0.51 -10.51
C VAL A 66 -4.61 1.98 -10.78
N ARG A 67 -5.86 2.40 -10.60
CA ARG A 67 -6.28 3.79 -10.78
C ARG A 67 -5.61 4.72 -9.77
N GLU A 68 -5.72 4.42 -8.49
CA GLU A 68 -5.17 5.26 -7.42
C GLU A 68 -3.64 5.36 -7.49
N ALA A 69 -2.95 4.26 -7.75
CA ALA A 69 -1.49 4.27 -7.89
C ALA A 69 -1.03 5.15 -9.06
N PHE A 70 -1.77 5.18 -10.15
CA PHE A 70 -1.47 6.06 -11.26
C PHE A 70 -1.82 7.53 -10.95
N GLU A 71 -2.97 7.80 -10.35
CA GLU A 71 -3.38 9.15 -9.98
C GLU A 71 -2.42 9.79 -8.97
N GLU A 72 -2.05 9.06 -7.93
CA GLU A 72 -1.20 9.59 -6.86
C GLU A 72 0.30 9.60 -7.21
N ASN A 73 0.80 8.51 -7.76
CA ASN A 73 2.25 8.30 -7.93
C ASN A 73 2.69 8.12 -9.38
N GLN A 74 1.79 8.20 -10.34
CA GLN A 74 2.04 8.01 -11.77
C GLN A 74 2.84 6.71 -12.03
N VAL A 75 2.49 5.66 -11.31
CA VAL A 75 3.04 4.31 -11.48
C VAL A 75 2.04 3.42 -12.20
N ARG A 76 2.52 2.70 -13.21
CA ARG A 76 1.73 1.67 -13.88
C ARG A 76 1.95 0.35 -13.18
N VAL A 77 0.87 -0.26 -12.75
CA VAL A 77 0.86 -1.53 -12.04
C VAL A 77 0.52 -2.66 -13.01
N GLY A 78 1.33 -3.70 -12.99
CA GLY A 78 1.09 -4.93 -13.75
C GLY A 78 0.32 -5.96 -12.95
N GLU A 79 0.89 -7.17 -12.79
CA GLU A 79 0.26 -8.21 -11.99
C GLU A 79 0.05 -7.78 -10.55
N THR A 80 -1.06 -8.22 -9.98
CA THR A 80 -1.41 -7.99 -8.57
C THR A 80 -1.78 -9.29 -7.88
N ALA A 81 -1.67 -9.29 -6.55
CA ALA A 81 -2.15 -10.37 -5.71
C ALA A 81 -2.78 -9.80 -4.45
N TYR A 82 -3.89 -10.36 -4.05
CA TYR A 82 -4.52 -10.02 -2.79
C TYR A 82 -3.68 -10.58 -1.62
N LEU A 83 -3.44 -9.78 -0.61
CA LEU A 83 -2.67 -10.18 0.58
C LEU A 83 -3.57 -10.46 1.79
N GLY A 84 -4.55 -9.62 1.98
CA GLY A 84 -5.39 -9.64 3.16
C GLY A 84 -6.03 -8.27 3.40
N TYR A 85 -6.56 -8.08 4.58
CA TYR A 85 -7.15 -6.80 4.96
C TYR A 85 -6.81 -6.42 6.40
N GLN A 86 -6.81 -5.13 6.64
CA GLN A 86 -6.74 -4.56 7.96
C GLN A 86 -8.15 -4.22 8.41
N GLU A 87 -8.62 -4.86 9.47
CA GLU A 87 -9.88 -4.52 10.13
C GLU A 87 -9.64 -3.32 11.04
N VAL A 88 -10.44 -2.29 10.89
CA VAL A 88 -10.27 -1.03 11.63
C VAL A 88 -11.47 -0.81 12.54
N HIS A 89 -11.18 -0.62 13.81
CA HIS A 89 -12.15 -0.27 14.85
C HIS A 89 -11.93 1.15 15.32
N ARG A 90 -12.95 1.98 15.18
CA ARG A 90 -12.97 3.36 15.66
C ARG A 90 -14.17 3.58 16.58
N PRO A 91 -14.03 4.37 17.65
CA PRO A 91 -15.19 4.77 18.47
C PRO A 91 -16.27 5.43 17.60
N GLY A 92 -17.53 5.05 17.82
CA GLY A 92 -18.68 5.65 17.14
C GLY A 92 -18.88 5.25 15.68
N ARG A 93 -18.12 4.27 15.18
CA ARG A 93 -18.24 3.76 13.82
C ARG A 93 -18.23 2.22 13.81
N ALA A 94 -19.04 1.62 12.93
CA ALA A 94 -18.95 0.19 12.68
C ALA A 94 -17.57 -0.18 12.11
N PRO A 95 -17.03 -1.36 12.47
CA PRO A 95 -15.76 -1.83 11.89
C PRO A 95 -15.81 -1.87 10.38
N TYR A 96 -14.68 -1.59 9.74
CA TYR A 96 -14.52 -1.62 8.29
C TYR A 96 -13.18 -2.24 7.90
N ALA A 97 -13.02 -2.55 6.62
CA ALA A 97 -11.83 -3.16 6.08
C ALA A 97 -11.05 -2.19 5.18
N GLN A 98 -9.74 -2.26 5.29
CA GLN A 98 -8.80 -1.68 4.33
C GLN A 98 -8.04 -2.83 3.69
N ALA A 99 -8.30 -3.09 2.42
CA ALA A 99 -7.63 -4.16 1.70
C ALA A 99 -6.15 -3.85 1.43
N ARG A 100 -5.34 -4.88 1.42
CA ARG A 100 -3.92 -4.81 1.05
C ARG A 100 -3.66 -5.78 -0.09
N MET A 101 -2.94 -5.27 -1.08
CA MET A 101 -2.51 -6.03 -2.24
C MET A 101 -1.01 -5.89 -2.43
N ALA A 102 -0.40 -6.84 -3.12
CA ALA A 102 0.91 -6.66 -3.72
C ALA A 102 0.75 -6.45 -5.21
N GLY A 103 1.68 -5.74 -5.83
CA GLY A 103 1.68 -5.53 -7.26
C GLY A 103 3.10 -5.36 -7.81
N VAL A 104 3.26 -5.63 -9.09
CA VAL A 104 4.52 -5.45 -9.82
C VAL A 104 4.49 -4.11 -10.55
N VAL A 105 5.49 -3.28 -10.32
CA VAL A 105 5.67 -2.03 -11.05
C VAL A 105 6.09 -2.32 -12.48
N GLU A 106 5.32 -1.86 -13.45
CA GLU A 106 5.67 -1.94 -14.87
C GLU A 106 6.48 -0.73 -15.35
N ALA A 107 6.04 0.47 -14.96
CA ALA A 107 6.67 1.70 -15.38
C ALA A 107 6.34 2.86 -14.45
N PHE A 108 7.21 3.85 -14.41
CA PHE A 108 6.94 5.16 -13.85
C PHE A 108 6.72 6.16 -14.98
N ALA A 109 5.63 6.92 -14.92
CA ALA A 109 5.42 8.09 -15.76
C ALA A 109 6.00 9.34 -15.08
N GLU A 110 6.02 10.45 -15.79
CA GLU A 110 6.41 11.75 -15.23
C GLU A 110 5.49 12.11 -14.05
N ARG A 111 6.08 12.62 -12.98
CA ARG A 111 5.31 13.03 -11.80
C ARG A 111 4.33 14.15 -12.16
N ALA A 112 3.10 14.02 -11.67
CA ALA A 112 2.03 14.97 -11.90
C ALA A 112 1.19 15.15 -10.62
N PRO A 113 0.43 16.24 -10.52
CA PRO A 113 -0.48 16.45 -9.41
C PRO A 113 -1.56 15.35 -9.35
N ASP A 114 -1.87 14.92 -8.14
CA ASP A 114 -3.02 14.07 -7.87
C ASP A 114 -4.30 14.82 -8.24
N PRO A 115 -5.20 14.24 -9.06
CA PRO A 115 -6.47 14.88 -9.43
C PRO A 115 -7.34 15.25 -8.23
N ASP A 116 -7.27 14.49 -7.15
CA ASP A 116 -8.12 14.69 -5.96
C ASP A 116 -7.61 15.74 -4.97
N GLY A 117 -6.38 16.15 -5.05
CA GLY A 117 -5.82 17.08 -4.06
C GLY A 117 -4.78 18.04 -4.61
N GLY A 118 -4.36 17.83 -5.84
CA GLY A 118 -3.34 18.64 -6.49
C GLY A 118 -1.93 18.43 -5.92
N ARG A 119 -1.73 17.46 -5.04
CA ARG A 119 -0.41 17.15 -4.48
C ARG A 119 0.46 16.41 -5.47
N VAL A 120 1.76 16.70 -5.44
CA VAL A 120 2.79 15.96 -6.17
C VAL A 120 3.61 15.20 -5.15
N TYR A 121 3.40 13.89 -5.09
CA TYR A 121 4.10 13.03 -4.14
C TYR A 121 5.49 12.65 -4.63
N ARG A 122 6.44 12.51 -3.71
CA ARG A 122 7.73 11.91 -4.00
C ARG A 122 7.62 10.38 -3.92
N ARG A 123 8.42 9.70 -4.72
CA ARG A 123 8.39 8.24 -4.87
C ARG A 123 9.64 7.63 -4.25
N LEU A 124 9.54 7.20 -2.99
CA LEU A 124 10.63 6.51 -2.30
C LEU A 124 10.57 5.03 -2.61
N MET A 125 11.67 4.49 -3.12
CA MET A 125 11.86 3.05 -3.28
C MET A 125 12.76 2.55 -2.16
N THR A 126 12.28 1.61 -1.35
CA THR A 126 13.01 1.05 -0.21
C THR A 126 12.79 -0.45 -0.11
N SER A 127 13.60 -1.15 0.69
CA SER A 127 13.42 -2.58 0.89
C SER A 127 12.12 -2.89 1.63
N LEU A 128 11.56 -4.07 1.41
CA LEU A 128 10.41 -4.55 2.20
C LEU A 128 10.72 -4.65 3.68
N GLU A 129 11.98 -4.93 4.04
CA GLU A 129 12.42 -4.95 5.44
C GLU A 129 12.37 -3.57 6.09
N ALA A 130 12.76 -2.52 5.37
CA ALA A 130 12.81 -1.15 5.88
C ALA A 130 11.45 -0.43 5.84
N ALA A 131 10.58 -0.77 4.89
CA ALA A 131 9.33 -0.06 4.64
C ALA A 131 8.40 0.04 5.87
N PRO A 132 8.22 -0.98 6.71
CA PRO A 132 7.39 -0.85 7.91
C PRO A 132 7.86 0.26 8.86
N GLY A 133 9.18 0.40 9.03
CA GLY A 133 9.76 1.47 9.84
C GLY A 133 9.54 2.86 9.23
N VAL A 134 9.65 2.98 7.91
CA VAL A 134 9.39 4.22 7.18
C VAL A 134 7.92 4.62 7.32
N LEU A 135 6.99 3.68 7.16
CA LEU A 135 5.55 3.92 7.29
C LEU A 135 5.14 4.28 8.71
N GLY A 136 5.82 3.73 9.71
CA GLY A 136 5.50 3.98 11.11
C GLY A 136 4.16 3.35 11.57
N TRP A 137 3.71 2.28 10.92
CA TRP A 137 2.42 1.64 11.20
C TRP A 137 2.50 0.48 12.20
N GLY A 138 3.70 0.22 12.75
CA GLY A 138 3.91 -0.83 13.75
C GLY A 138 3.87 -2.25 13.18
N GLU A 139 3.55 -3.21 14.05
CA GLU A 139 3.57 -4.64 13.73
C GLU A 139 2.69 -5.04 12.54
N PRO A 140 1.47 -4.49 12.35
CA PRO A 140 0.67 -4.83 11.17
C PRO A 140 1.40 -4.61 9.85
N ALA A 141 2.19 -3.56 9.73
CA ALA A 141 2.98 -3.30 8.53
C ALA A 141 4.08 -4.36 8.31
N VAL A 142 4.69 -4.84 9.39
CA VAL A 142 5.68 -5.93 9.32
C VAL A 142 5.05 -7.21 8.79
N LEU A 143 3.86 -7.55 9.27
CA LEU A 143 3.10 -8.72 8.79
C LEU A 143 2.68 -8.59 7.33
N GLN A 144 2.23 -7.41 6.94
CA GLN A 144 1.88 -7.10 5.54
C GLN A 144 3.09 -7.21 4.61
N ALA A 145 4.23 -6.62 5.01
CA ALA A 145 5.47 -6.71 4.25
C ALA A 145 5.95 -8.16 4.09
N GLY A 146 5.78 -8.97 5.14
CA GLY A 146 6.04 -10.41 5.10
C GLY A 146 5.15 -11.14 4.11
N ALA A 147 3.87 -10.83 4.07
CA ALA A 147 2.92 -11.38 3.10
C ALA A 147 3.30 -10.98 1.67
N ALA A 148 3.63 -9.71 1.44
CA ALA A 148 4.10 -9.22 0.15
C ALA A 148 5.38 -9.93 -0.31
N ALA A 149 6.34 -10.14 0.61
CA ALA A 149 7.57 -10.85 0.32
C ALA A 149 7.33 -12.31 -0.09
N ARG A 150 6.41 -13.01 0.59
CA ARG A 150 6.06 -14.39 0.23
C ARG A 150 5.50 -14.49 -1.19
N VAL A 151 4.58 -13.60 -1.55
CA VAL A 151 4.01 -13.54 -2.91
C VAL A 151 5.09 -13.20 -3.93
N ALA A 152 5.90 -12.19 -3.65
CA ALA A 152 6.97 -11.75 -4.54
C ALA A 152 7.97 -12.87 -4.86
N ARG A 153 8.37 -13.66 -3.86
CA ARG A 153 9.26 -14.82 -4.04
C ARG A 153 8.58 -15.94 -4.80
N ALA A 154 7.42 -16.36 -4.33
CA ALA A 154 6.76 -17.58 -4.82
C ALA A 154 6.14 -17.39 -6.21
N ARG A 155 5.49 -16.24 -6.45
CA ARG A 155 4.71 -16.01 -7.66
C ARG A 155 5.50 -15.28 -8.75
N TRP A 156 6.31 -14.29 -8.36
CA TRP A 156 7.00 -13.39 -9.30
C TRP A 156 8.51 -13.55 -9.32
N ARG A 157 9.06 -14.31 -8.37
CA ARG A 157 10.50 -14.54 -8.23
C ARG A 157 11.32 -13.25 -8.17
N LEU A 158 10.83 -12.26 -7.45
CA LEU A 158 11.50 -10.97 -7.30
C LEU A 158 12.61 -11.05 -6.23
N PRO A 159 13.69 -10.25 -6.39
CA PRO A 159 14.84 -10.26 -5.49
C PRO A 159 14.61 -9.47 -4.21
N VAL A 160 13.54 -9.76 -3.46
CA VAL A 160 13.13 -9.01 -2.25
C VAL A 160 14.06 -9.21 -1.05
N ASP A 161 14.91 -10.22 -1.10
CA ASP A 161 15.87 -10.52 -0.03
C ASP A 161 17.27 -9.93 -0.30
N SER A 162 17.45 -9.29 -1.46
CA SER A 162 18.72 -8.66 -1.81
C SER A 162 18.89 -7.33 -1.06
N PRO A 163 20.09 -7.03 -0.52
CA PRO A 163 20.35 -5.72 0.05
C PRO A 163 20.12 -4.62 -0.96
N SER A 164 19.44 -3.57 -0.55
CA SER A 164 19.23 -2.41 -1.41
C SER A 164 19.15 -1.12 -0.59
N GLU A 165 19.82 -0.10 -1.08
CA GLU A 165 19.75 1.24 -0.51
C GLU A 165 18.45 1.93 -0.95
N PRO A 166 17.79 2.71 -0.06
CA PRO A 166 16.63 3.49 -0.44
C PRO A 166 17.01 4.60 -1.42
N GLY A 167 16.08 4.96 -2.29
CA GLY A 167 16.28 6.04 -3.23
C GLY A 167 14.97 6.54 -3.82
N TYR A 168 14.96 7.80 -4.22
CA TYR A 168 13.80 8.42 -4.85
C TYR A 168 13.84 8.23 -6.37
N VAL A 169 12.66 8.07 -6.95
CA VAL A 169 12.43 8.02 -8.40
C VAL A 169 11.76 9.32 -8.83
N ASP A 170 12.38 10.02 -9.78
CA ASP A 170 11.85 11.27 -10.36
C ASP A 170 10.82 11.03 -11.47
#